data_130a348844a9c659051890760f73b137
#
_entry.id   130a348844a9c659051890760f73b137
#
_cell.length_a   1.000
_cell.length_b   1.000
_cell.length_c   1.000
_cell.angle_alpha   90.00
_cell.angle_beta   90.00
_cell.angle_gamma   90.00
#
_symmetry.space_group_name_H-M   'P 1'
#
loop_
_entity.id
_entity.type
_entity.pdbx_description
1 polymer ?
#
loop_
_entity_poly.entity_id
_entity_poly.type
_entity_poly.pdbx_seq_one_letter_code
_entity_poly.pdbx_strand_id
1 'polypeptide(L)'
;MQEADKDTPKGFANDKEKRQGFEQIVRQYSEKLYWTVRRIVINHDDANDVLQNVFIKVWKSIGDFEQRASLSTWLYRIAVNESLDFLRRQKDTASIDESG
;
A
#
# COMPACT_ATOMS: atom_id res chain seq x y z
N MET A 1 19.64 -7.09 -22.56
CA MET A 1 18.67 -6.05 -22.24
C MET A 1 17.36 -6.64 -21.78
N GLN A 2 16.71 -7.33 -22.69
CA GLN A 2 15.41 -7.88 -22.36
C GLN A 2 15.50 -8.94 -21.28
N GLU A 3 16.57 -9.66 -21.29
CA GLU A 3 16.75 -10.71 -20.30
C GLU A 3 16.81 -10.16 -18.91
N ALA A 4 17.51 -9.03 -18.76
CA ALA A 4 17.59 -8.39 -17.46
C ALA A 4 16.20 -8.00 -16.97
N ASP A 5 15.38 -7.52 -17.90
CA ASP A 5 14.02 -7.12 -17.54
C ASP A 5 13.21 -8.32 -17.10
N LYS A 6 13.46 -9.46 -17.69
CA LYS A 6 12.73 -10.66 -17.30
C LYS A 6 13.11 -11.11 -15.91
N ASP A 7 14.38 -10.98 -15.57
CA ASP A 7 14.87 -11.43 -14.27
C ASP A 7 14.42 -10.55 -13.15
N THR A 8 14.31 -9.26 -13.41
CA THR A 8 13.89 -8.35 -12.36
C THR A 8 12.38 -8.39 -12.21
N PRO A 9 11.88 -7.94 -11.07
CA PRO A 9 10.43 -7.81 -10.92
C PRO A 9 9.92 -6.87 -12.00
N LYS A 10 9.12 -7.40 -12.85
CA LYS A 10 8.62 -6.63 -13.95
C LYS A 10 7.90 -5.40 -13.44
N GLY A 11 8.08 -4.31 -14.15
CA GLY A 11 7.39 -3.10 -13.81
C GLY A 11 8.09 -2.25 -12.77
N PHE A 12 9.31 -2.64 -12.38
CA PHE A 12 10.03 -1.88 -11.36
C PHE A 12 11.34 -1.32 -11.85
N ALA A 13 11.72 -1.64 -13.08
CA ALA A 13 13.05 -1.26 -13.59
C ALA A 13 13.10 0.17 -14.06
N ASN A 14 12.04 0.67 -14.68
CA ASN A 14 11.99 2.05 -15.17
C ASN A 14 10.57 2.58 -15.00
N ASP A 15 10.38 3.84 -15.37
CA ASP A 15 9.10 4.50 -15.12
C ASP A 15 7.94 3.81 -15.79
N LYS A 16 8.13 3.36 -17.03
CA LYS A 16 7.07 2.69 -17.74
C LYS A 16 6.72 1.37 -17.10
N GLU A 17 7.75 0.58 -16.80
CA GLU A 17 7.54 -0.71 -16.17
C GLU A 17 7.03 -0.55 -14.76
N LYS A 18 7.49 0.48 -14.08
CA LYS A 18 7.00 0.77 -12.73
C LYS A 18 5.51 1.04 -12.75
N ARG A 19 5.05 1.81 -13.73
CA ARG A 19 3.63 2.11 -13.85
C ARG A 19 2.83 0.86 -14.16
N GLN A 20 3.32 0.05 -15.07
CA GLN A 20 2.64 -1.18 -15.44
C GLN A 20 2.56 -2.14 -14.27
N GLY A 21 3.66 -2.27 -13.54
CA GLY A 21 3.68 -3.12 -12.36
C GLY A 21 2.74 -2.62 -11.29
N PHE A 22 2.70 -1.32 -11.10
CA PHE A 22 1.81 -0.73 -10.14
C PHE A 22 0.35 -0.98 -10.51
N GLU A 23 0.00 -0.77 -11.77
CA GLU A 23 -1.36 -1.02 -12.21
C GLU A 23 -1.75 -2.48 -12.00
N GLN A 24 -0.83 -3.38 -12.23
CA GLN A 24 -1.09 -4.78 -12.03
C GLN A 24 -1.31 -5.09 -10.55
N ILE A 25 -0.53 -4.47 -9.68
CA ILE A 25 -0.71 -4.63 -8.25
C ILE A 25 -2.09 -4.14 -7.83
N VAL A 26 -2.48 -2.96 -8.31
CA VAL A 26 -3.78 -2.43 -7.97
C VAL A 26 -4.87 -3.40 -8.41
N ARG A 27 -4.75 -3.90 -9.64
CA ARG A 27 -5.76 -4.78 -10.18
C ARG A 27 -5.88 -6.09 -9.41
N GLN A 28 -4.75 -6.65 -9.01
CA GLN A 28 -4.74 -7.95 -8.36
C GLN A 28 -5.01 -7.88 -6.87
N TYR A 29 -4.57 -6.83 -6.22
CA TYR A 29 -4.56 -6.78 -4.76
C TYR A 29 -5.52 -5.79 -4.16
N SER A 30 -6.18 -5.00 -4.98
CA SER A 30 -7.04 -3.93 -4.46
C SER A 30 -8.08 -4.46 -3.49
N GLU A 31 -8.77 -5.51 -3.88
CA GLU A 31 -9.83 -6.05 -3.03
C GLU A 31 -9.27 -6.66 -1.75
N LYS A 32 -8.18 -7.41 -1.89
CA LYS A 32 -7.58 -8.05 -0.71
C LYS A 32 -7.06 -7.01 0.27
N LEU A 33 -6.43 -5.98 -0.26
CA LEU A 33 -5.90 -4.93 0.59
C LEU A 33 -7.03 -4.13 1.22
N TYR A 34 -8.10 -3.91 0.48
CA TYR A 34 -9.26 -3.23 1.04
C TYR A 34 -9.77 -3.97 2.27
N TRP A 35 -9.92 -5.27 2.19
CA TRP A 35 -10.45 -6.02 3.32
C TRP A 35 -9.46 -6.10 4.46
N THR A 36 -8.17 -6.10 4.16
CA THR A 36 -7.16 -6.01 5.21
C THR A 36 -7.32 -4.72 5.98
N VAL A 37 -7.44 -3.61 5.26
CA VAL A 37 -7.63 -2.30 5.87
C VAL A 37 -8.97 -2.26 6.62
N ARG A 38 -10.00 -2.81 6.00
CA ARG A 38 -11.36 -2.75 6.54
C ARG A 38 -11.49 -3.48 7.88
N ARG A 39 -10.69 -4.50 8.08
CA ARG A 39 -10.70 -5.22 9.35
C ARG A 39 -10.11 -4.38 10.48
N ILE A 40 -9.23 -3.48 10.14
CA ILE A 40 -8.57 -2.62 11.12
C ILE A 40 -9.34 -1.32 11.27
N VAL A 41 -9.74 -0.74 10.15
CA VAL A 41 -10.48 0.50 10.10
C VAL A 41 -11.93 0.16 9.80
N ILE A 42 -12.81 0.37 10.75
CA ILE A 42 -14.16 -0.15 10.67
C ILE A 42 -15.01 0.58 9.65
N ASN A 43 -14.79 1.86 9.48
CA ASN A 43 -15.62 2.70 8.61
C ASN A 43 -15.21 2.52 7.16
N HIS A 44 -16.21 2.36 6.29
CA HIS A 44 -15.98 2.16 4.85
C HIS A 44 -15.25 3.34 4.22
N ASP A 45 -15.70 4.55 4.52
CA ASP A 45 -15.09 5.74 3.92
C ASP A 45 -13.65 5.89 4.38
N ASP A 46 -13.41 5.64 5.65
CA ASP A 46 -12.05 5.70 6.18
C ASP A 46 -11.18 4.63 5.55
N ALA A 47 -11.74 3.44 5.34
CA ALA A 47 -10.99 2.36 4.70
C ALA A 47 -10.57 2.74 3.30
N ASN A 48 -11.45 3.40 2.55
CA ASN A 48 -11.08 3.85 1.20
C ASN A 48 -9.98 4.89 1.25
N ASP A 49 -10.02 5.80 2.20
CA ASP A 49 -8.97 6.79 2.34
C ASP A 49 -7.64 6.13 2.66
N VAL A 50 -7.67 5.18 3.59
CA VAL A 50 -6.45 4.47 3.96
C VAL A 50 -5.92 3.67 2.77
N LEU A 51 -6.82 3.03 2.02
CA LEU A 51 -6.40 2.25 0.86
C LEU A 51 -5.70 3.13 -0.16
N GLN A 52 -6.19 4.34 -0.39
CA GLN A 52 -5.52 5.27 -1.27
C GLN A 52 -4.12 5.57 -0.76
N ASN A 53 -3.98 5.79 0.53
CA ASN A 53 -2.68 6.04 1.12
C ASN A 53 -1.77 4.83 0.97
N VAL A 54 -2.33 3.63 1.09
CA VAL A 54 -1.56 2.41 0.87
C VAL A 54 -0.98 2.40 -0.54
N PHE A 55 -1.78 2.71 -1.54
CA PHE A 55 -1.29 2.67 -2.90
C PHE A 55 -0.32 3.81 -3.20
N ILE A 56 -0.51 4.97 -2.58
CA ILE A 56 0.47 6.04 -2.71
C ILE A 56 1.81 5.58 -2.14
N LYS A 57 1.78 4.93 -0.99
CA LYS A 57 2.99 4.42 -0.37
C LYS A 57 3.64 3.34 -1.24
N VAL A 58 2.82 2.46 -1.80
CA VAL A 58 3.31 1.43 -2.71
C VAL A 58 4.01 2.09 -3.89
N TRP A 59 3.38 3.08 -4.50
CA TRP A 59 3.96 3.76 -5.65
C TRP A 59 5.31 4.37 -5.29
N LYS A 60 5.40 5.03 -4.15
CA LYS A 60 6.63 5.69 -3.75
C LYS A 60 7.72 4.69 -3.40
N SER A 61 7.34 3.52 -2.93
CA SER A 61 8.31 2.54 -2.43
C SER A 61 8.60 1.41 -3.38
N ILE A 62 7.88 1.34 -4.50
CA ILE A 62 7.97 0.16 -5.35
C ILE A 62 9.36 0.00 -5.95
N GLY A 63 10.05 1.10 -6.16
CA GLY A 63 11.42 1.05 -6.67
C GLY A 63 12.40 0.47 -5.65
N ASP A 64 12.04 0.52 -4.39
CA ASP A 64 12.88 0.01 -3.32
C ASP A 64 12.51 -1.40 -2.92
N PHE A 65 11.47 -1.95 -3.51
CA PHE A 65 11.06 -3.29 -3.17
C PHE A 65 12.15 -4.28 -3.54
N GLU A 66 12.60 -5.01 -2.56
CA GLU A 66 13.58 -6.08 -2.76
C GLU A 66 12.86 -7.40 -2.64
N GLN A 67 13.27 -8.35 -3.41
CA GLN A 67 12.58 -9.64 -3.46
C GLN A 67 12.94 -10.55 -2.30
N ARG A 68 13.24 -9.98 -1.17
CA ARG A 68 13.50 -10.79 0.03
C ARG A 68 12.21 -11.35 0.59
N ALA A 69 11.12 -10.62 0.42
CA ALA A 69 9.82 -11.08 0.85
C ALA A 69 8.93 -11.17 -0.36
N SER A 70 7.86 -11.93 -0.24
CA SER A 70 6.89 -11.99 -1.31
C SER A 70 6.22 -10.63 -1.46
N LEU A 71 5.75 -10.37 -2.66
CA LEU A 71 5.06 -9.13 -2.93
C LEU A 71 3.84 -8.98 -2.03
N SER A 72 3.08 -10.04 -1.86
CA SER A 72 1.87 -9.93 -1.04
C SER A 72 2.22 -9.63 0.41
N THR A 73 3.27 -10.22 0.94
CA THR A 73 3.68 -9.93 2.31
C THR A 73 4.06 -8.46 2.46
N TRP A 74 4.78 -7.95 1.48
CA TRP A 74 5.20 -6.55 1.48
C TRP A 74 3.99 -5.62 1.45
N LEU A 75 3.03 -5.95 0.56
CA LEU A 75 1.83 -5.13 0.43
C LEU A 75 0.98 -5.17 1.70
N TYR A 76 0.81 -6.34 2.29
CA TYR A 76 0.04 -6.45 3.52
C TYR A 76 0.67 -5.67 4.65
N ARG A 77 2.00 -5.69 4.71
CA ARG A 77 2.69 -4.93 5.75
C ARG A 77 2.41 -3.45 5.60
N ILE A 78 2.45 -2.95 4.38
CA ILE A 78 2.13 -1.55 4.14
C ILE A 78 0.69 -1.26 4.53
N ALA A 79 -0.23 -2.14 4.14
CA ALA A 79 -1.64 -1.92 4.45
C ALA A 79 -1.90 -1.89 5.96
N VAL A 80 -1.30 -2.81 6.69
CA VAL A 80 -1.47 -2.85 8.13
C VAL A 80 -0.87 -1.60 8.77
N ASN A 81 0.33 -1.23 8.34
CA ASN A 81 0.99 -0.06 8.91
C ASN A 81 0.20 1.21 8.65
N GLU A 82 -0.30 1.37 7.44
CA GLU A 82 -1.08 2.57 7.13
C GLU A 82 -2.39 2.60 7.91
N SER A 83 -2.99 1.43 8.11
CA SER A 83 -4.23 1.36 8.87
C SER A 83 -3.98 1.75 10.33
N LEU A 84 -2.91 1.22 10.91
CA LEU A 84 -2.59 1.53 12.30
C LEU A 84 -2.20 3.00 12.45
N ASP A 85 -1.49 3.55 11.47
CA ASP A 85 -1.17 4.97 11.49
C ASP A 85 -2.43 5.82 11.45
N PHE A 86 -3.38 5.41 10.63
CA PHE A 86 -4.65 6.12 10.54
C PHE A 86 -5.35 6.14 11.90
N LEU A 87 -5.43 5.01 12.55
CA LEU A 87 -6.09 4.93 13.85
C LEU A 87 -5.35 5.77 14.88
N ARG A 88 -4.05 5.78 14.82
CA ARG A 88 -3.25 6.55 15.76
C ARG A 88 -3.49 8.05 15.59
N ARG A 89 -3.51 8.49 14.33
CA ARG A 89 -3.77 9.91 14.06
C ARG A 89 -5.20 10.30 14.45
N GLN A 90 -6.14 9.41 14.22
CA GLN A 90 -7.52 9.66 14.58
C GLN A 90 -7.67 9.79 16.08
N LYS A 91 -7.00 8.93 16.82
CA LYS A 91 -7.03 9.00 18.28
C LYS A 91 -6.41 10.29 18.78
N ASP A 92 -5.29 10.68 18.20
CA ASP A 92 -4.63 11.91 18.60
C ASP A 92 -5.52 13.12 18.35
N THR A 93 -6.18 13.13 17.20
CA THR A 93 -7.08 14.22 16.86
C THR A 93 -8.24 14.28 17.82
N ALA A 94 -8.80 13.13 18.16
CA ALA A 94 -9.90 13.09 19.12
C ALA A 94 -9.46 13.58 20.49
N SER A 95 -8.26 13.19 20.90
CA SER A 95 -7.73 13.66 22.18
C SER A 95 -7.56 15.17 22.18
N ILE A 96 -7.05 15.71 21.11
CA ILE A 96 -6.87 17.14 20.98
C ILE A 96 -8.21 17.85 21.05
N ASP A 97 -9.20 17.31 20.37
CA ASP A 97 -10.52 17.89 20.37
C ASP A 97 -11.11 17.90 21.77
N GLU A 98 -10.93 16.82 22.48
CA GLU A 98 -11.44 16.75 23.84
C GLU A 98 -10.73 17.72 24.75
N SER A 99 -9.43 17.87 24.54
CA SER A 99 -8.67 18.81 25.34
C SER A 99 -9.04 20.24 25.03
N GLY A 100 -9.31 20.47 23.78
CA GLY A 100 -9.66 21.80 23.33
C GLY A 100 -11.06 22.13 23.67
#